data_d4ccea02dbc1dfa68a7843b938d0d815
#
_entry.id   d4ccea02dbc1dfa68a7843b938d0d815
#
_cell.length_a   1.000
_cell.length_b   1.000
_cell.length_c   1.000
_cell.angle_alpha   90.00
_cell.angle_beta   90.00
_cell.angle_gamma   90.00
#
_symmetry.space_group_name_H-M   'P 1'
#
loop_
_entity.id
_entity.type
_entity.pdbx_description
1 polymer ?
#
loop_
_entity_poly.entity_id
_entity_poly.type
_entity_poly.pdbx_seq_one_letter_code
_entity_poly.pdbx_strand_id
1 'polypeptide(L)'
;LRGPRGGMILCSEEVNKKYNFNKAIFPGTQGGPLMHVIAAKAVCFEEALKPEFKEYQTQIVKNAQALCKGLQARDIKIVSGGTDNHLMLVDLTPYELTGKVVEKLLDSAHITANKNTIPNDPQKPFVTSGIRLGTPAATSRGLKEDDFDQVAEAIAMLIKNGEAAVEDAKAIIKTLTDKYPLQPMH
;
A
#
# COMPACT_ATOMS: atom_id res chain seq x y z
N LEU A 1 -5.29 -6.51 -6.74
CA LEU A 1 -5.64 -7.92 -6.64
C LEU A 1 -4.99 -8.56 -5.42
N ARG A 2 -5.69 -9.51 -4.79
CA ARG A 2 -5.23 -10.27 -3.62
C ARG A 2 -4.88 -11.70 -4.06
N GLY A 3 -3.84 -11.84 -4.85
CA GLY A 3 -3.40 -13.11 -5.42
C GLY A 3 -1.91 -13.36 -5.25
N PRO A 4 -1.38 -14.41 -5.87
CA PRO A 4 0.02 -14.76 -5.81
C PRO A 4 0.87 -13.71 -6.54
N ARG A 5 2.13 -13.59 -6.16
CA ARG A 5 3.08 -12.77 -6.91
C ARG A 5 3.34 -13.38 -8.28
N GLY A 6 3.26 -12.56 -9.31
CA GLY A 6 3.55 -12.97 -10.68
C GLY A 6 3.18 -11.88 -11.68
N GLY A 7 3.58 -12.09 -12.93
CA GLY A 7 3.25 -11.22 -14.04
C GLY A 7 2.26 -11.88 -15.00
N MET A 8 1.75 -11.06 -15.92
CA MET A 8 0.94 -11.50 -17.05
C MET A 8 1.22 -10.57 -18.23
N ILE A 9 1.36 -11.13 -19.41
CA ILE A 9 1.46 -10.38 -20.66
C ILE A 9 0.18 -10.64 -21.46
N LEU A 10 -0.55 -9.58 -21.77
CA LEU A 10 -1.73 -9.62 -22.62
C LEU A 10 -1.43 -8.89 -23.93
N CYS A 11 -1.70 -9.53 -25.05
CA CYS A 11 -1.49 -8.93 -26.38
C CYS A 11 -2.44 -9.54 -27.40
N SER A 12 -2.61 -8.87 -28.55
CA SER A 12 -3.30 -9.45 -29.70
C SER A 12 -2.47 -10.57 -30.35
N GLU A 13 -3.13 -11.43 -31.10
CA GLU A 13 -2.46 -12.48 -31.86
C GLU A 13 -1.42 -11.93 -32.86
N GLU A 14 -1.74 -10.83 -33.53
CA GLU A 14 -0.86 -10.13 -34.45
C GLU A 14 0.45 -9.70 -33.77
N VAL A 15 0.33 -9.07 -32.60
CA VAL A 15 1.48 -8.61 -31.78
C VAL A 15 2.30 -9.81 -31.30
N ASN A 16 1.65 -10.90 -30.88
CA ASN A 16 2.38 -12.12 -30.51
C ASN A 16 3.12 -12.76 -31.68
N LYS A 17 2.52 -12.80 -32.87
CA LYS A 17 3.20 -13.28 -34.08
C LYS A 17 4.45 -12.46 -34.42
N LYS A 18 4.38 -11.12 -34.24
CA LYS A 18 5.50 -10.22 -34.52
C LYS A 18 6.65 -10.36 -33.51
N TYR A 19 6.34 -10.45 -32.24
CA TYR A 19 7.34 -10.41 -31.14
C TYR A 19 7.61 -11.77 -30.49
N ASN A 20 6.77 -12.78 -30.74
CA ASN A 20 6.89 -14.14 -30.24
C ASN A 20 7.12 -14.23 -28.72
N PHE A 21 6.20 -13.63 -27.93
CA PHE A 21 6.31 -13.57 -26.48
C PHE A 21 6.41 -14.96 -25.81
N ASN A 22 5.73 -15.97 -26.37
CA ASN A 22 5.80 -17.32 -25.82
C ASN A 22 7.24 -17.86 -25.85
N LYS A 23 7.97 -17.66 -26.94
CA LYS A 23 9.37 -18.06 -27.06
C LYS A 23 10.29 -17.19 -26.21
N ALA A 24 9.99 -15.89 -26.10
CA ALA A 24 10.75 -14.98 -25.26
C ALA A 24 10.65 -15.35 -23.78
N ILE A 25 9.49 -15.83 -23.32
CA ILE A 25 9.29 -16.30 -21.96
C ILE A 25 9.93 -17.68 -21.80
N PHE A 26 9.55 -18.67 -22.63
CA PHE A 26 10.08 -20.04 -22.55
C PHE A 26 10.56 -20.51 -23.92
N PRO A 27 11.83 -20.90 -24.06
CA PRO A 27 12.85 -21.01 -23.00
C PRO A 27 13.69 -19.74 -22.82
N GLY A 28 13.28 -18.59 -23.36
CA GLY A 28 14.11 -17.39 -23.43
C GLY A 28 14.55 -16.84 -22.06
N THR A 29 13.62 -16.53 -21.19
CA THR A 29 13.88 -15.88 -19.89
C THR A 29 13.45 -16.70 -18.68
N GLN A 30 12.56 -17.68 -18.86
CA GLN A 30 12.01 -18.52 -17.80
C GLN A 30 12.10 -20.01 -18.15
N GLY A 31 11.86 -20.87 -17.16
CA GLY A 31 11.78 -22.32 -17.31
C GLY A 31 10.34 -22.82 -17.17
N GLY A 32 10.18 -24.03 -16.60
CA GLY A 32 8.87 -24.62 -16.38
C GLY A 32 7.95 -23.75 -15.54
N PRO A 33 6.66 -23.65 -15.91
CA PRO A 33 5.71 -22.80 -15.19
C PRO A 33 5.38 -23.38 -13.82
N LEU A 34 5.17 -22.46 -12.84
CA LEU A 34 4.74 -22.81 -11.49
C LEU A 34 3.21 -22.99 -11.48
N MET A 35 2.74 -24.22 -11.64
CA MET A 35 1.32 -24.51 -11.82
C MET A 35 0.47 -24.11 -10.61
N HIS A 36 0.99 -24.22 -9.38
CA HIS A 36 0.31 -23.75 -8.18
C HIS A 36 0.09 -22.21 -8.19
N VAL A 37 1.04 -21.43 -8.76
CA VAL A 37 0.88 -19.98 -8.94
C VAL A 37 -0.19 -19.70 -9.99
N ILE A 38 -0.23 -20.47 -11.09
CA ILE A 38 -1.26 -20.32 -12.14
C ILE A 38 -2.65 -20.63 -11.57
N ALA A 39 -2.80 -21.71 -10.81
CA ALA A 39 -4.05 -22.05 -10.16
C ALA A 39 -4.51 -20.95 -9.16
N ALA A 40 -3.58 -20.44 -8.36
CA ALA A 40 -3.87 -19.34 -7.44
C ALA A 40 -4.27 -18.05 -8.17
N LYS A 41 -3.69 -17.75 -9.35
CA LYS A 41 -4.13 -16.65 -10.21
C LYS A 41 -5.56 -16.84 -10.71
N ALA A 42 -5.93 -18.07 -11.11
CA ALA A 42 -7.29 -18.37 -11.59
C ALA A 42 -8.32 -18.08 -10.49
N VAL A 43 -8.07 -18.53 -9.24
CA VAL A 43 -8.92 -18.23 -8.09
C VAL A 43 -9.00 -16.71 -7.84
N CYS A 44 -7.86 -16.03 -7.84
CA CYS A 44 -7.82 -14.57 -7.66
C CYS A 44 -8.64 -13.81 -8.72
N PHE A 45 -8.61 -14.24 -9.97
CA PHE A 45 -9.36 -13.60 -11.05
C PHE A 45 -10.86 -13.92 -10.97
N GLU A 46 -11.23 -15.12 -10.57
CA GLU A 46 -12.64 -15.47 -10.31
C GLU A 46 -13.20 -14.60 -9.18
N GLU A 47 -12.48 -14.44 -8.07
CA GLU A 47 -12.88 -13.51 -7.01
C GLU A 47 -13.03 -12.07 -7.50
N ALA A 48 -12.11 -11.62 -8.36
CA ALA A 48 -12.11 -10.26 -8.91
C ALA A 48 -13.30 -9.99 -9.87
N LEU A 49 -13.93 -11.02 -10.43
CA LEU A 49 -15.11 -10.90 -11.26
C LEU A 49 -16.41 -10.76 -10.46
N LYS A 50 -16.39 -11.05 -9.15
CA LYS A 50 -17.56 -10.98 -8.29
C LYS A 50 -17.94 -9.53 -7.93
N PRO A 51 -19.23 -9.21 -7.74
CA PRO A 51 -19.69 -7.87 -7.35
C PRO A 51 -19.04 -7.36 -6.06
N GLU A 52 -18.84 -8.22 -5.08
CA GLU A 52 -18.23 -7.91 -3.79
C GLU A 52 -16.80 -7.38 -3.93
N PHE A 53 -16.09 -7.81 -4.96
CA PHE A 53 -14.75 -7.29 -5.24
C PHE A 53 -14.80 -5.82 -5.68
N LYS A 54 -15.83 -5.42 -6.45
CA LYS A 54 -16.05 -4.03 -6.83
C LYS A 54 -16.34 -3.15 -5.61
N GLU A 55 -17.16 -3.65 -4.69
CA GLU A 55 -17.45 -2.97 -3.43
C GLU A 55 -16.17 -2.79 -2.59
N TYR A 56 -15.37 -3.85 -2.47
CA TYR A 56 -14.07 -3.81 -1.80
C TYR A 56 -13.13 -2.78 -2.44
N GLN A 57 -13.00 -2.73 -3.77
CA GLN A 57 -12.16 -1.76 -4.46
C GLN A 57 -12.65 -0.32 -4.26
N THR A 58 -13.96 -0.12 -4.28
CA THR A 58 -14.58 1.18 -3.99
C THR A 58 -14.25 1.64 -2.56
N GLN A 59 -14.32 0.72 -1.59
CA GLN A 59 -13.96 1.04 -0.20
C GLN A 59 -12.48 1.35 -0.05
N ILE A 60 -11.59 0.66 -0.77
CA ILE A 60 -10.15 0.98 -0.77
C ILE A 60 -9.91 2.43 -1.15
N VAL A 61 -10.54 2.90 -2.23
CA VAL A 61 -10.35 4.28 -2.72
C VAL A 61 -10.92 5.29 -1.73
N LYS A 62 -12.12 5.04 -1.16
CA LYS A 62 -12.70 5.89 -0.12
C LYS A 62 -11.78 5.99 1.11
N ASN A 63 -11.25 4.88 1.56
CA ASN A 63 -10.33 4.81 2.68
C ASN A 63 -9.01 5.55 2.39
N ALA A 64 -8.48 5.44 1.15
CA ALA A 64 -7.29 6.18 0.74
C ALA A 64 -7.54 7.69 0.74
N GLN A 65 -8.69 8.12 0.27
CA GLN A 65 -9.09 9.53 0.30
C GLN A 65 -9.28 10.04 1.73
N ALA A 66 -9.86 9.22 2.62
CA ALA A 66 -10.02 9.58 4.04
C ALA A 66 -8.66 9.71 4.74
N LEU A 67 -7.76 8.73 4.55
CA LEU A 67 -6.39 8.79 5.07
C LEU A 67 -5.65 10.04 4.55
N CYS A 68 -5.76 10.31 3.25
CA CYS A 68 -5.13 11.47 2.63
C CYS A 68 -5.64 12.79 3.23
N LYS A 69 -6.96 12.96 3.32
CA LYS A 69 -7.59 14.14 3.92
C LYS A 69 -7.23 14.30 5.40
N GLY A 70 -7.25 13.20 6.15
CA GLY A 70 -6.87 13.20 7.56
C GLY A 70 -5.42 13.64 7.79
N LEU A 71 -4.49 13.19 6.94
CA LEU A 71 -3.10 13.62 6.95
C LEU A 71 -2.95 15.10 6.59
N GLN A 72 -3.64 15.55 5.52
CA GLN A 72 -3.61 16.95 5.09
C GLN A 72 -4.21 17.90 6.13
N ALA A 73 -5.30 17.50 6.80
CA ALA A 73 -5.91 18.27 7.89
C ALA A 73 -4.95 18.44 9.09
N ARG A 74 -3.95 17.59 9.18
CA ARG A 74 -2.88 17.64 10.19
C ARG A 74 -1.56 18.18 9.63
N ASP A 75 -1.63 18.95 8.53
CA ASP A 75 -0.51 19.59 7.83
C ASP A 75 0.55 18.61 7.31
N ILE A 76 0.19 17.37 7.02
CA ILE A 76 1.11 16.41 6.40
C ILE A 76 1.06 16.57 4.87
N LYS A 77 2.23 16.81 4.29
CA LYS A 77 2.37 17.06 2.86
C LYS A 77 2.25 15.78 2.04
N ILE A 78 1.25 15.73 1.17
CA ILE A 78 1.03 14.61 0.22
C ILE A 78 1.57 15.00 -1.15
N VAL A 79 2.36 14.14 -1.76
CA VAL A 79 2.82 14.29 -3.14
C VAL A 79 1.58 14.31 -4.05
N SER A 80 1.58 15.19 -5.06
CA SER A 80 0.45 15.43 -5.98
C SER A 80 -0.80 16.03 -5.32
N GLY A 81 -0.76 16.39 -4.04
CA GLY A 81 -1.87 17.01 -3.33
C GLY A 81 -3.07 16.11 -3.08
N GLY A 82 -2.96 14.80 -3.30
CA GLY A 82 -4.08 13.87 -3.10
C GLY A 82 -3.82 12.46 -3.63
N THR A 83 -4.88 11.66 -3.68
CA THR A 83 -4.89 10.33 -4.29
C THR A 83 -6.24 10.01 -4.93
N ASP A 84 -6.22 9.32 -6.05
CA ASP A 84 -7.38 8.76 -6.76
C ASP A 84 -7.37 7.22 -6.82
N ASN A 85 -6.39 6.61 -6.14
CA ASN A 85 -6.20 5.16 -6.12
C ASN A 85 -6.03 4.61 -4.68
N HIS A 86 -5.32 3.53 -4.52
CA HIS A 86 -5.18 2.79 -3.25
C HIS A 86 -3.99 3.23 -2.38
N LEU A 87 -3.13 4.13 -2.87
CA LEU A 87 -1.91 4.53 -2.18
C LEU A 87 -1.64 6.04 -2.33
N MET A 88 -0.75 6.54 -1.50
CA MET A 88 -0.22 7.90 -1.56
C MET A 88 1.24 7.94 -1.14
N LEU A 89 1.95 8.99 -1.55
CA LEU A 89 3.29 9.31 -1.09
C LEU A 89 3.23 10.53 -0.16
N VAL A 90 3.86 10.42 0.99
CA VAL A 90 4.07 11.52 1.92
C VAL A 90 5.44 12.13 1.65
N ASP A 91 5.51 13.44 1.51
CA ASP A 91 6.74 14.20 1.41
C ASP A 91 7.19 14.62 2.82
N LEU A 92 8.35 14.11 3.25
CA LEU A 92 8.90 14.36 4.58
C LEU A 92 9.89 15.53 4.62
N THR A 93 10.22 16.14 3.48
CA THR A 93 11.19 17.23 3.41
C THR A 93 10.80 18.46 4.27
N PRO A 94 9.52 18.86 4.41
CA PRO A 94 9.15 19.96 5.27
C PRO A 94 9.39 19.75 6.76
N TYR A 95 9.57 18.49 7.18
CA TYR A 95 9.77 18.11 8.59
C TYR A 95 11.24 17.80 8.89
N GLU A 96 12.14 17.99 7.92
CA GLU A 96 13.56 17.63 8.02
C GLU A 96 13.80 16.14 8.36
N LEU A 97 12.86 15.28 7.99
CA LEU A 97 12.89 13.84 8.23
C LEU A 97 13.19 13.06 6.95
N THR A 98 13.74 11.87 7.14
CA THR A 98 13.99 10.93 6.02
C THR A 98 13.01 9.77 6.05
N GLY A 99 12.77 9.16 4.88
CA GLY A 99 11.92 7.97 4.78
C GLY A 99 12.40 6.84 5.67
N LYS A 100 13.72 6.64 5.77
CA LYS A 100 14.34 5.62 6.64
C LYS A 100 14.03 5.83 8.12
N VAL A 101 14.04 7.06 8.60
CA VAL A 101 13.73 7.38 10.01
C VAL A 101 12.25 7.15 10.28
N VAL A 102 11.38 7.68 9.41
CA VAL A 102 9.92 7.57 9.61
C VAL A 102 9.43 6.15 9.42
N GLU A 103 9.95 5.37 8.47
CA GLU A 103 9.67 3.94 8.32
C GLU A 103 9.88 3.18 9.64
N LYS A 104 11.05 3.39 10.28
CA LYS A 104 11.39 2.75 11.56
C LYS A 104 10.49 3.24 12.71
N LEU A 105 10.18 4.52 12.73
CA LEU A 105 9.32 5.13 13.75
C LEU A 105 7.88 4.58 13.67
N LEU A 106 7.33 4.47 12.45
CA LEU A 106 6.02 3.87 12.21
C LEU A 106 5.99 2.39 12.63
N ASP A 107 7.04 1.64 12.29
CA ASP A 107 7.17 0.23 12.67
C ASP A 107 7.16 0.05 14.19
N SER A 108 7.84 0.95 14.93
CA SER A 108 7.81 0.94 16.41
C SER A 108 6.41 1.17 17.00
N ALA A 109 5.51 1.80 16.26
CA ALA A 109 4.10 1.98 16.63
C ALA A 109 3.16 0.95 15.97
N HIS A 110 3.69 -0.15 15.41
CA HIS A 110 2.96 -1.22 14.71
C HIS A 110 2.22 -0.75 13.44
N ILE A 111 2.73 0.30 12.80
CA ILE A 111 2.24 0.79 11.51
C ILE A 111 3.26 0.39 10.43
N THR A 112 2.94 -0.62 9.63
CA THR A 112 3.82 -1.05 8.54
C THR A 112 3.71 -0.10 7.35
N ALA A 113 4.80 0.55 7.01
CA ALA A 113 4.94 1.40 5.83
C ALA A 113 6.32 1.16 5.21
N ASN A 114 6.56 1.64 4.02
CA ASN A 114 7.90 1.60 3.43
C ASN A 114 8.37 2.99 3.02
N LYS A 115 9.67 3.24 3.22
CA LYS A 115 10.32 4.41 2.65
C LYS A 115 10.21 4.40 1.13
N ASN A 116 10.07 5.56 0.54
CA ASN A 116 9.92 5.72 -0.90
C ASN A 116 10.54 7.03 -1.36
N THR A 117 11.15 7.03 -2.54
CA THR A 117 11.59 8.27 -3.17
C THR A 117 10.39 9.13 -3.56
N ILE A 118 10.56 10.44 -3.49
CA ILE A 118 9.63 11.44 -4.01
C ILE A 118 10.16 12.03 -5.32
N PRO A 119 9.34 12.72 -6.12
CA PRO A 119 9.82 13.46 -7.28
C PRO A 119 10.95 14.44 -6.91
N ASN A 120 12.06 14.40 -7.66
CA ASN A 120 13.26 15.20 -7.40
C ASN A 120 13.84 14.99 -5.99
N ASP A 121 13.84 13.79 -5.50
CA ASP A 121 14.26 13.44 -4.14
C ASP A 121 15.73 13.88 -3.89
N PRO A 122 16.00 14.73 -2.87
CA PRO A 122 17.35 15.17 -2.55
C PRO A 122 18.19 14.07 -1.86
N GLN A 123 17.57 12.98 -1.40
CA GLN A 123 18.25 11.89 -0.69
C GLN A 123 18.60 10.73 -1.62
N LYS A 124 19.57 9.92 -1.20
CA LYS A 124 19.92 8.68 -1.89
C LYS A 124 18.80 7.63 -1.79
N PRO A 125 18.68 6.68 -2.74
CA PRO A 125 17.59 5.67 -2.75
C PRO A 125 17.46 4.81 -1.48
N PHE A 126 18.54 4.63 -0.72
CA PHE A 126 18.51 3.88 0.55
C PHE A 126 18.05 4.69 1.76
N VAL A 127 17.93 6.01 1.63
CA VAL A 127 17.50 6.94 2.67
C VAL A 127 16.11 7.45 2.38
N THR A 128 15.89 8.03 1.20
CA THR A 128 14.67 8.62 0.66
C THR A 128 14.13 9.80 1.50
N SER A 129 13.28 10.61 0.89
CA SER A 129 12.61 11.73 1.57
C SER A 129 11.11 11.53 1.71
N GLY A 130 10.62 10.33 1.46
CA GLY A 130 9.20 10.03 1.55
C GLY A 130 8.91 8.63 2.12
N ILE A 131 7.64 8.43 2.40
CA ILE A 131 7.05 7.12 2.72
C ILE A 131 5.85 6.86 1.82
N ARG A 132 5.57 5.59 1.56
CA ARG A 132 4.38 5.14 0.83
C ARG A 132 3.40 4.52 1.79
N LEU A 133 2.17 5.03 1.75
CA LEU A 133 1.04 4.54 2.52
C LEU A 133 0.00 3.96 1.58
N GLY A 134 -0.67 2.89 2.00
CA GLY A 134 -1.73 2.26 1.21
C GLY A 134 -2.81 1.64 2.09
N THR A 135 -4.00 1.47 1.54
CA THR A 135 -5.17 1.09 2.32
C THR A 135 -5.72 -0.33 2.09
N PRO A 136 -5.29 -1.13 1.07
CA PRO A 136 -5.92 -2.40 0.77
C PRO A 136 -5.92 -3.42 1.92
N ALA A 137 -4.80 -3.58 2.61
CA ALA A 137 -4.66 -4.55 3.69
C ALA A 137 -5.58 -4.24 4.87
N ALA A 138 -5.60 -2.98 5.32
CA ALA A 138 -6.46 -2.53 6.42
C ALA A 138 -7.95 -2.54 6.01
N THR A 139 -8.26 -2.20 4.75
CA THR A 139 -9.63 -2.35 4.20
C THR A 139 -10.07 -3.81 4.20
N SER A 140 -9.18 -4.76 3.89
CA SER A 140 -9.51 -6.20 3.97
C SER A 140 -9.80 -6.67 5.39
N ARG A 141 -9.23 -6.01 6.41
CA ARG A 141 -9.55 -6.25 7.83
C ARG A 141 -10.90 -5.67 8.25
N GLY A 142 -11.44 -4.72 7.51
CA GLY A 142 -12.74 -4.10 7.76
C GLY A 142 -12.70 -2.62 8.13
N LEU A 143 -11.52 -1.97 8.17
CA LEU A 143 -11.40 -0.56 8.48
C LEU A 143 -12.17 0.29 7.46
N LYS A 144 -12.81 1.35 7.95
CA LYS A 144 -13.58 2.33 7.19
C LYS A 144 -12.98 3.73 7.32
N GLU A 145 -13.61 4.72 6.70
CA GLU A 145 -13.12 6.08 6.60
C GLU A 145 -12.76 6.70 7.95
N ASP A 146 -13.62 6.55 8.97
CA ASP A 146 -13.39 7.11 10.32
C ASP A 146 -12.19 6.43 11.02
N ASP A 147 -12.00 5.13 10.77
CA ASP A 147 -10.84 4.41 11.30
C ASP A 147 -9.54 4.91 10.64
N PHE A 148 -9.60 5.25 9.34
CA PHE A 148 -8.45 5.82 8.63
C PHE A 148 -8.13 7.26 9.04
N ASP A 149 -9.07 8.03 9.57
CA ASP A 149 -8.75 9.32 10.18
C ASP A 149 -7.95 9.14 11.48
N GLN A 150 -8.26 8.11 12.29
CA GLN A 150 -7.46 7.73 13.47
C GLN A 150 -6.06 7.24 13.07
N VAL A 151 -5.94 6.47 11.98
CA VAL A 151 -4.63 6.09 11.43
C VAL A 151 -3.85 7.33 10.99
N ALA A 152 -4.51 8.30 10.34
CA ALA A 152 -3.88 9.57 9.96
C ALA A 152 -3.40 10.35 11.18
N GLU A 153 -4.15 10.35 12.28
CA GLU A 153 -3.76 10.97 13.55
C GLU A 153 -2.48 10.33 14.09
N ALA A 154 -2.44 9.01 14.21
CA ALA A 154 -1.27 8.28 14.72
C ALA A 154 -0.02 8.56 13.86
N ILE A 155 -0.15 8.55 12.53
CA ILE A 155 0.96 8.84 11.62
C ILE A 155 1.43 10.29 11.76
N ALA A 156 0.51 11.25 11.81
CA ALA A 156 0.85 12.67 11.94
C ALA A 156 1.55 13.00 13.27
N MET A 157 1.10 12.39 14.36
CA MET A 157 1.75 12.50 15.67
C MET A 157 3.20 12.02 15.63
N LEU A 158 3.44 10.87 14.99
CA LEU A 158 4.79 10.30 14.86
C LEU A 158 5.69 11.18 14.00
N ILE A 159 5.19 11.72 12.89
CA ILE A 159 5.96 12.63 12.03
C ILE A 159 6.31 13.92 12.76
N LYS A 160 5.37 14.49 13.53
CA LYS A 160 5.56 15.79 14.21
C LYS A 160 6.34 15.69 15.52
N ASN A 161 6.13 14.62 16.30
CA ASN A 161 6.63 14.52 17.69
C ASN A 161 7.67 13.40 17.87
N GLY A 162 7.94 12.61 16.83
CA GLY A 162 8.96 11.57 16.85
C GLY A 162 8.69 10.48 17.89
N GLU A 163 9.76 10.03 18.56
CA GLU A 163 9.71 8.93 19.52
C GLU A 163 8.79 9.20 20.73
N ALA A 164 8.60 10.47 21.10
CA ALA A 164 7.73 10.85 22.21
C ALA A 164 6.25 10.47 21.99
N ALA A 165 5.81 10.35 20.73
CA ALA A 165 4.44 10.00 20.38
C ALA A 165 4.21 8.48 20.18
N VAL A 166 5.23 7.64 20.32
CA VAL A 166 5.12 6.20 19.99
C VAL A 166 4.07 5.50 20.82
N GLU A 167 4.02 5.72 22.12
CA GLU A 167 3.07 5.02 23.00
C GLU A 167 1.62 5.47 22.75
N ASP A 168 1.40 6.77 22.49
CA ASP A 168 0.07 7.29 22.16
C ASP A 168 -0.39 6.76 20.78
N ALA A 169 0.49 6.75 19.78
CA ALA A 169 0.20 6.15 18.47
C ALA A 169 -0.12 4.65 18.59
N LYS A 170 0.65 3.90 19.39
CA LYS A 170 0.35 2.48 19.66
C LYS A 170 -1.03 2.28 20.27
N ALA A 171 -1.44 3.12 21.21
CA ALA A 171 -2.75 3.03 21.86
C ALA A 171 -3.88 3.17 20.82
N ILE A 172 -3.76 4.12 19.90
CA ILE A 172 -4.71 4.29 18.78
C ILE A 172 -4.74 3.03 17.90
N ILE A 173 -3.58 2.56 17.46
CA ILE A 173 -3.46 1.40 16.58
C ILE A 173 -3.97 0.12 17.27
N LYS A 174 -3.69 -0.03 18.57
CA LYS A 174 -4.20 -1.16 19.35
C LYS A 174 -5.73 -1.17 19.37
N THR A 175 -6.36 -0.05 19.62
CA THR A 175 -7.83 0.08 19.59
C THR A 175 -8.40 -0.38 18.25
N LEU A 176 -7.80 0.03 17.14
CA LEU A 176 -8.21 -0.37 15.80
C LEU A 176 -7.97 -1.88 15.54
N THR A 177 -6.82 -2.41 15.96
CA THR A 177 -6.50 -3.83 15.74
C THR A 177 -7.35 -4.75 16.62
N ASP A 178 -7.73 -4.33 17.80
CA ASP A 178 -8.67 -5.07 18.66
C ASP A 178 -10.09 -5.05 18.08
N LYS A 179 -10.52 -3.94 17.49
CA LYS A 179 -11.81 -3.81 16.78
C LYS A 179 -11.88 -4.69 15.53
N TYR A 180 -10.76 -4.84 14.82
CA TYR A 180 -10.65 -5.58 13.57
C TYR A 180 -9.54 -6.64 13.66
N PRO A 181 -9.73 -7.71 14.44
CA PRO A 181 -8.72 -8.77 14.58
C PRO A 181 -8.47 -9.48 13.25
N LEU A 182 -7.25 -9.99 13.07
CA LEU A 182 -6.96 -10.89 11.96
C LEU A 182 -7.80 -12.16 12.13
N GLN A 183 -8.53 -12.52 11.09
CA GLN A 183 -9.27 -13.80 11.11
C GLN A 183 -8.26 -14.94 11.05
N PRO A 184 -8.46 -16.01 11.84
CA PRO A 184 -7.64 -17.21 11.71
C PRO A 184 -7.79 -17.77 10.30
N MET A 185 -6.69 -18.15 9.69
CA MET A 185 -6.73 -18.93 8.44
C MET A 185 -7.32 -20.30 8.74
N HIS A 186 -8.45 -20.61 8.11
CA HIS A 186 -9.08 -21.93 8.16
C HIS A 186 -8.46 -22.85 7.10
#